data_ad1199e668a3b08e8b6d2d5713d33a11
#
_entry.id   ad1199e668a3b08e8b6d2d5713d33a11
#
_cell.length_a   1.000
_cell.length_b   1.000
_cell.length_c   1.000
_cell.angle_alpha   90.00
_cell.angle_beta   90.00
_cell.angle_gamma   90.00
#
_symmetry.space_group_name_H-M   'P 1'
#
loop_
_entity.id
_entity.type
_entity.pdbx_description
1 polymer ?
#
loop_
_entity_poly.entity_id
_entity_poly.type
_entity_poly.pdbx_seq_one_letter_code
_entity_poly.pdbx_strand_id
1 'polypeptide(L)'
;MKTLIGIITSEANQYCQSEWIENLKQLEGEFEVLIVENSFDDDNFDMLKTCYKHVLKGPYINIVKDRIIENRNIVLNWFREHTEYDKLLLIDSDIFPPKETLNQLLSRNKEIIGTVCWIVGSAHSYRAAWNFFKEDVTSGRYLDYVELITYNKIYLNETGKAIQIKEIGLGCTLFDGEMLRREKDILFRDSGFDLKEDFLFIRDLRDREYKAYIDMKVNCFHDLRKFGFDEVNQNG
;
A
#
# COMPACT_ATOMS: atom_id res chain seq x y z
N MET A 1 -21.49 -1.97 -2.03
CA MET A 1 -20.39 -1.94 -1.00
C MET A 1 -19.43 -0.86 -1.43
N LYS A 2 -19.42 0.25 -0.72
CA LYS A 2 -18.66 1.45 -1.10
C LYS A 2 -17.25 1.40 -0.52
N THR A 3 -16.25 1.61 -1.36
CA THR A 3 -14.84 1.61 -0.96
C THR A 3 -14.28 3.02 -0.94
N LEU A 4 -13.48 3.36 0.09
CA LEU A 4 -12.59 4.51 0.05
C LEU A 4 -11.22 4.06 -0.42
N ILE A 5 -10.66 4.73 -1.42
CA ILE A 5 -9.24 4.59 -1.77
C ILE A 5 -8.48 5.70 -1.07
N GLY A 6 -7.56 5.35 -0.18
CA GLY A 6 -6.71 6.27 0.55
C GLY A 6 -5.31 6.33 -0.05
N ILE A 7 -4.86 7.53 -0.41
CA ILE A 7 -3.55 7.77 -1.02
C ILE A 7 -2.82 8.85 -0.24
N ILE A 8 -1.54 8.63 0.05
CA ILE A 8 -0.64 9.68 0.52
C ILE A 8 0.32 10.06 -0.61
N THR A 9 0.57 11.34 -0.82
CA THR A 9 1.44 11.83 -1.89
C THR A 9 2.18 13.10 -1.48
N SER A 10 3.22 13.42 -2.23
CA SER A 10 4.01 14.65 -2.06
C SER A 10 4.72 15.02 -3.36
N GLU A 11 5.45 16.14 -3.34
CA GLU A 11 6.33 16.55 -4.42
C GLU A 11 7.31 15.46 -4.86
N ALA A 12 7.70 14.57 -3.96
CA ALA A 12 8.60 13.46 -4.26
C ALA A 12 8.02 12.45 -5.26
N ASN A 13 6.70 12.44 -5.46
CA ASN A 13 5.99 11.52 -6.34
C ASN A 13 5.37 12.24 -7.57
N GLN A 14 5.71 13.52 -7.80
CA GLN A 14 5.23 14.27 -8.97
C GLN A 14 5.71 13.66 -10.29
N TYR A 15 6.84 12.96 -10.29
CA TYR A 15 7.40 12.31 -11.48
C TYR A 15 6.48 11.27 -12.14
N CYS A 16 5.53 10.70 -11.37
CA CYS A 16 4.57 9.71 -11.85
C CYS A 16 3.10 10.14 -11.63
N GLN A 17 2.87 11.40 -11.29
CA GLN A 17 1.56 11.85 -10.83
C GLN A 17 0.47 11.78 -11.89
N SER A 18 0.77 12.18 -13.13
CA SER A 18 -0.18 12.09 -14.24
C SER A 18 -0.60 10.64 -14.51
N GLU A 19 0.37 9.74 -14.41
CA GLU A 19 0.17 8.32 -14.65
C GLU A 19 -0.70 7.66 -13.58
N TRP A 20 -0.44 7.92 -12.28
CA TRP A 20 -1.28 7.30 -11.25
C TRP A 20 -2.69 7.91 -11.20
N ILE A 21 -2.85 9.21 -11.51
CA ILE A 21 -4.18 9.82 -11.67
C ILE A 21 -4.97 9.14 -12.78
N GLU A 22 -4.35 8.89 -13.92
CA GLU A 22 -4.99 8.20 -15.04
C GLU A 22 -5.27 6.73 -14.74
N ASN A 23 -4.38 6.06 -14.02
CA ASN A 23 -4.58 4.68 -13.57
C ASN A 23 -5.79 4.57 -12.64
N LEU A 24 -5.97 5.50 -11.70
CA LEU A 24 -7.14 5.52 -10.80
C LEU A 24 -8.46 5.66 -11.56
N LYS A 25 -8.51 6.47 -12.63
CA LYS A 25 -9.71 6.61 -13.46
C LYS A 25 -10.11 5.34 -14.19
N GLN A 26 -9.15 4.43 -14.40
CA GLN A 26 -9.40 3.15 -15.07
C GLN A 26 -9.82 2.04 -14.11
N LEU A 27 -9.70 2.23 -12.79
CA LEU A 27 -10.11 1.21 -11.82
C LEU A 27 -11.61 0.94 -11.90
N GLU A 28 -11.95 -0.35 -11.90
CA GLU A 28 -13.32 -0.83 -11.93
C GLU A 28 -13.86 -1.04 -10.50
N GLY A 29 -15.07 -0.59 -10.24
CA GLY A 29 -15.76 -0.75 -8.95
C GLY A 29 -16.38 0.54 -8.45
N GLU A 30 -17.06 0.45 -7.30
CA GLU A 30 -17.67 1.61 -6.64
C GLU A 30 -16.71 2.14 -5.55
N PHE A 31 -16.13 3.29 -5.80
CA PHE A 31 -15.20 3.92 -4.86
C PHE A 31 -15.22 5.44 -4.91
N GLU A 32 -14.73 6.05 -3.84
CA GLU A 32 -14.28 7.44 -3.80
C GLU A 32 -12.81 7.48 -3.39
N VAL A 33 -12.13 8.59 -3.71
CA VAL A 33 -10.71 8.76 -3.44
C VAL A 33 -10.50 9.84 -2.39
N LEU A 34 -9.72 9.54 -1.36
CA LEU A 34 -9.15 10.49 -0.41
C LEU A 34 -7.65 10.58 -0.64
N ILE A 35 -7.17 11.79 -0.87
CA ILE A 35 -5.75 12.08 -1.02
C ILE A 35 -5.28 12.92 0.16
N VAL A 36 -4.20 12.51 0.82
CA VAL A 36 -3.48 13.33 1.79
C VAL A 36 -2.18 13.77 1.15
N GLU A 37 -2.11 15.05 0.81
CA GLU A 37 -0.98 15.68 0.14
C GLU A 37 -0.11 16.38 1.19
N ASN A 38 1.21 16.12 1.19
CA ASN A 38 2.12 16.55 2.24
C ASN A 38 3.40 17.22 1.74
N SER A 39 3.34 17.87 0.58
CA SER A 39 4.43 18.73 0.08
C SER A 39 4.63 19.95 0.98
N PHE A 40 5.81 20.56 0.89
CA PHE A 40 6.12 21.79 1.62
C PHE A 40 5.26 22.97 1.16
N ASP A 41 5.05 23.12 -0.15
CA ASP A 41 4.19 24.14 -0.75
C ASP A 41 2.77 23.61 -1.00
N ASP A 42 1.89 24.49 -1.48
CA ASP A 42 0.49 24.17 -1.74
C ASP A 42 0.17 23.94 -3.24
N ASP A 43 1.12 24.10 -4.14
CA ASP A 43 0.89 24.02 -5.57
C ASP A 43 0.30 22.67 -5.99
N ASN A 44 0.89 21.59 -5.48
CA ASN A 44 0.40 20.24 -5.73
C ASN A 44 -0.96 19.97 -5.08
N PHE A 45 -1.15 20.45 -3.85
CA PHE A 45 -2.42 20.34 -3.13
C PHE A 45 -3.55 21.04 -3.90
N ASP A 46 -3.33 22.28 -4.34
CA ASP A 46 -4.33 23.04 -5.08
C ASP A 46 -4.67 22.41 -6.42
N MET A 47 -3.67 21.88 -7.12
CA MET A 47 -3.90 21.13 -8.37
C MET A 47 -4.75 19.87 -8.11
N LEU A 48 -4.44 19.06 -7.09
CA LEU A 48 -5.19 17.85 -6.78
C LEU A 48 -6.65 18.15 -6.39
N LYS A 49 -6.92 19.26 -5.71
CA LYS A 49 -8.29 19.73 -5.39
C LYS A 49 -9.13 20.04 -6.63
N THR A 50 -8.51 20.32 -7.75
CA THR A 50 -9.26 20.48 -9.02
C THR A 50 -9.72 19.14 -9.61
N CYS A 51 -9.05 18.05 -9.24
CA CYS A 51 -9.29 16.71 -9.78
C CYS A 51 -10.12 15.82 -8.85
N TYR A 52 -10.04 16.03 -7.54
CA TYR A 52 -10.61 15.12 -6.53
C TYR A 52 -11.43 15.89 -5.48
N LYS A 53 -12.50 15.26 -5.03
CA LYS A 53 -13.44 15.81 -4.03
C LYS A 53 -12.82 15.87 -2.62
N HIS A 54 -12.08 14.85 -2.24
CA HIS A 54 -11.50 14.72 -0.91
C HIS A 54 -9.97 14.78 -1.01
N VAL A 55 -9.44 15.98 -0.80
CA VAL A 55 -8.00 16.24 -0.71
C VAL A 55 -7.74 16.97 0.60
N LEU A 56 -6.89 16.43 1.44
CA LEU A 56 -6.46 17.00 2.70
C LEU A 56 -4.99 17.42 2.61
N LYS A 57 -4.66 18.56 3.20
CA LYS A 57 -3.27 18.95 3.40
C LYS A 57 -2.75 18.25 4.66
N GLY A 58 -1.82 17.33 4.46
CA GLY A 58 -1.09 16.69 5.55
C GLY A 58 0.10 17.53 6.02
N PRO A 59 0.64 17.28 7.22
CA PRO A 59 1.80 17.98 7.71
C PRO A 59 3.05 17.63 6.89
N TYR A 60 3.83 18.68 6.54
CA TYR A 60 5.17 18.47 6.03
C TYR A 60 6.11 18.21 7.20
N ILE A 61 6.69 17.01 7.25
CA ILE A 61 7.68 16.59 8.25
C ILE A 61 8.98 16.24 7.52
N ASN A 62 10.10 16.80 7.93
CA ASN A 62 11.39 16.58 7.26
C ASN A 62 11.84 15.12 7.27
N ILE A 63 11.52 14.39 8.34
CA ILE A 63 11.80 12.96 8.44
C ILE A 63 10.74 12.18 7.63
N VAL A 64 11.15 11.59 6.52
CA VAL A 64 10.25 10.92 5.57
C VAL A 64 9.40 9.84 6.24
N LYS A 65 9.99 9.03 7.12
CA LYS A 65 9.28 7.98 7.85
C LYS A 65 8.15 8.55 8.70
N ASP A 66 8.42 9.59 9.49
CA ASP A 66 7.43 10.21 10.36
C ASP A 66 6.32 10.87 9.54
N ARG A 67 6.68 11.47 8.41
CA ARG A 67 5.74 12.05 7.45
C ARG A 67 4.78 11.00 6.88
N ILE A 68 5.28 9.84 6.48
CA ILE A 68 4.46 8.72 5.99
C ILE A 68 3.50 8.25 7.09
N ILE A 69 4.01 8.02 8.30
CA ILE A 69 3.23 7.56 9.45
C ILE A 69 2.06 8.51 9.73
N GLU A 70 2.37 9.80 9.88
CA GLU A 70 1.36 10.81 10.21
C GLU A 70 0.28 10.92 9.14
N ASN A 71 0.68 10.94 7.87
CA ASN A 71 -0.27 11.07 6.76
C ASN A 71 -1.11 9.79 6.56
N ARG A 72 -0.58 8.60 6.79
CA ARG A 72 -1.37 7.36 6.82
C ARG A 72 -2.38 7.35 7.97
N ASN A 73 -2.01 7.89 9.13
CA ASN A 73 -2.94 8.05 10.27
C ASN A 73 -4.05 9.05 9.95
N ILE A 74 -3.79 10.11 9.19
CA ILE A 74 -4.84 11.02 8.71
C ILE A 74 -5.84 10.26 7.83
N VAL A 75 -5.38 9.48 6.86
CA VAL A 75 -6.26 8.65 6.01
C VAL A 75 -7.09 7.70 6.85
N LEU A 76 -6.46 6.99 7.80
CA LEU A 76 -7.11 6.00 8.66
C LEU A 76 -8.17 6.63 9.55
N ASN A 77 -7.87 7.76 10.19
CA ASN A 77 -8.81 8.46 11.06
C ASN A 77 -9.98 9.05 10.27
N TRP A 78 -9.71 9.65 9.13
CA TRP A 78 -10.76 10.15 8.23
C TRP A 78 -11.72 9.03 7.80
N PHE A 79 -11.18 7.87 7.41
CA PHE A 79 -11.98 6.70 7.08
C PHE A 79 -12.86 6.23 8.25
N ARG A 80 -12.32 6.22 9.47
CA ARG A 80 -13.05 5.80 10.67
C ARG A 80 -14.24 6.70 11.02
N GLU A 81 -14.11 7.98 10.72
CA GLU A 81 -15.17 9.00 10.94
C GLU A 81 -16.26 8.95 9.87
N HIS A 82 -15.95 8.45 8.67
CA HIS A 82 -16.86 8.39 7.53
C HIS A 82 -17.41 6.97 7.36
N THR A 83 -18.53 6.71 8.05
CA THR A 83 -19.11 5.36 8.16
C THR A 83 -19.85 4.88 6.93
N GLU A 84 -20.01 5.72 5.92
CA GLU A 84 -20.59 5.40 4.62
C GLU A 84 -19.71 4.51 3.74
N TYR A 85 -18.43 4.32 4.09
CA TYR A 85 -17.52 3.43 3.38
C TYR A 85 -17.39 2.10 4.09
N ASP A 86 -17.59 1.00 3.39
CA ASP A 86 -17.50 -0.36 3.91
C ASP A 86 -16.05 -0.86 3.96
N LYS A 87 -15.19 -0.38 3.08
CA LYS A 87 -13.81 -0.84 2.90
C LYS A 87 -12.86 0.34 2.71
N LEU A 88 -11.60 0.16 3.15
CA LEU A 88 -10.48 1.05 2.86
C LEU A 88 -9.45 0.32 1.99
N LEU A 89 -9.19 0.82 0.79
CA LEU A 89 -8.08 0.39 -0.06
C LEU A 89 -6.96 1.42 0.04
N LEU A 90 -5.84 1.07 0.66
CA LEU A 90 -4.64 1.91 0.61
C LEU A 90 -3.87 1.62 -0.68
N ILE A 91 -3.47 2.69 -1.38
CA ILE A 91 -2.61 2.61 -2.58
C ILE A 91 -1.51 3.65 -2.43
N ASP A 92 -0.25 3.24 -2.54
CA ASP A 92 0.87 4.17 -2.60
C ASP A 92 0.89 4.87 -3.97
N SER A 93 1.24 6.16 -4.02
CA SER A 93 1.13 7.00 -5.22
C SER A 93 2.14 6.67 -6.33
N ASP A 94 3.00 5.68 -6.14
CA ASP A 94 3.90 5.10 -7.13
C ASP A 94 3.56 3.63 -7.47
N ILE A 95 2.38 3.17 -7.03
CA ILE A 95 1.84 1.83 -7.33
C ILE A 95 0.67 1.95 -8.32
N PHE A 96 0.70 1.13 -9.35
CA PHE A 96 -0.27 1.12 -10.44
C PHE A 96 -1.00 -0.23 -10.49
N PRO A 97 -2.16 -0.36 -9.83
CA PRO A 97 -2.95 -1.58 -9.87
C PRO A 97 -3.62 -1.79 -11.24
N PRO A 98 -3.77 -3.03 -11.72
CA PRO A 98 -4.64 -3.37 -12.83
C PRO A 98 -6.07 -2.87 -12.61
N LYS A 99 -6.80 -2.58 -13.69
CA LYS A 99 -8.15 -1.97 -13.60
C LYS A 99 -9.15 -2.80 -12.80
N GLU A 100 -9.06 -4.12 -12.82
CA GLU A 100 -9.94 -5.06 -12.13
C GLU A 100 -9.58 -5.29 -10.65
N THR A 101 -8.52 -4.68 -10.14
CA THR A 101 -7.94 -4.94 -8.82
C THR A 101 -8.96 -4.83 -7.70
N LEU A 102 -9.72 -3.73 -7.62
CA LEU A 102 -10.69 -3.54 -6.54
C LEU A 102 -11.74 -4.65 -6.53
N ASN A 103 -12.35 -4.95 -7.69
CA ASN A 103 -13.35 -6.00 -7.81
C ASN A 103 -12.77 -7.38 -7.45
N GLN A 104 -11.52 -7.63 -7.84
CA GLN A 104 -10.82 -8.89 -7.54
C GLN A 104 -10.60 -9.04 -6.02
N LEU A 105 -10.09 -8.00 -5.34
CA LEU A 105 -9.86 -8.03 -3.90
C LEU A 105 -11.17 -8.18 -3.11
N LEU A 106 -12.21 -7.43 -3.49
CA LEU A 106 -13.54 -7.53 -2.89
C LEU A 106 -14.12 -8.95 -3.00
N SER A 107 -13.93 -9.61 -4.15
CA SER A 107 -14.43 -10.98 -4.39
C SER A 107 -13.81 -12.02 -3.45
N ARG A 108 -12.66 -11.74 -2.86
CA ARG A 108 -11.97 -12.66 -1.93
C ARG A 108 -12.60 -12.68 -0.54
N ASN A 109 -13.40 -11.68 -0.18
CA ASN A 109 -14.08 -11.58 1.10
C ASN A 109 -13.15 -11.82 2.30
N LYS A 110 -12.07 -11.04 2.38
CA LYS A 110 -11.07 -11.09 3.46
C LYS A 110 -11.09 -9.78 4.25
N GLU A 111 -10.68 -9.87 5.53
CA GLU A 111 -10.56 -8.68 6.38
C GLU A 111 -9.37 -7.83 5.99
N ILE A 112 -8.25 -8.46 5.63
CA ILE A 112 -7.02 -7.82 5.15
C ILE A 112 -6.55 -8.60 3.93
N ILE A 113 -6.46 -7.94 2.78
CA ILE A 113 -5.95 -8.57 1.57
C ILE A 113 -5.21 -7.56 0.70
N GLY A 114 -3.99 -7.90 0.35
CA GLY A 114 -3.19 -7.08 -0.57
C GLY A 114 -2.89 -7.77 -1.88
N THR A 115 -2.17 -7.03 -2.71
CA THR A 115 -1.72 -7.45 -4.03
C THR A 115 -0.23 -7.71 -4.04
N VAL A 116 0.25 -8.41 -5.07
CA VAL A 116 1.69 -8.51 -5.33
C VAL A 116 2.18 -7.18 -5.87
N CYS A 117 3.13 -6.56 -5.16
CA CYS A 117 3.86 -5.38 -5.63
C CYS A 117 5.35 -5.69 -5.64
N TRP A 118 6.03 -5.27 -6.69
CA TRP A 118 7.47 -5.38 -6.76
C TRP A 118 8.13 -4.27 -5.95
N ILE A 119 9.11 -4.60 -5.12
CA ILE A 119 9.92 -3.64 -4.36
C ILE A 119 11.38 -3.77 -4.76
N VAL A 120 12.13 -2.67 -4.64
CA VAL A 120 13.58 -2.71 -4.80
C VAL A 120 14.20 -3.42 -3.62
N GLY A 121 14.94 -4.48 -3.85
CA GLY A 121 15.75 -5.13 -2.81
C GLY A 121 16.88 -4.20 -2.34
N SER A 122 17.34 -4.41 -1.10
CA SER A 122 18.37 -3.59 -0.46
C SER A 122 19.62 -3.39 -1.32
N ALA A 123 20.21 -2.26 -1.20
CA ALA A 123 21.37 -1.54 -1.75
C ALA A 123 22.42 -2.24 -2.65
N HIS A 124 22.43 -3.54 -2.83
CA HIS A 124 23.44 -4.25 -3.61
C HIS A 124 22.90 -5.28 -4.60
N SER A 125 21.60 -5.47 -4.69
CA SER A 125 20.98 -6.33 -5.70
C SER A 125 19.95 -5.56 -6.51
N TYR A 126 20.20 -5.36 -7.78
CA TYR A 126 19.30 -4.80 -8.80
C TYR A 126 18.05 -5.69 -9.05
N ARG A 127 17.50 -6.33 -8.03
CA ARG A 127 16.43 -7.32 -8.19
C ARG A 127 15.22 -6.91 -7.38
N ALA A 128 14.08 -6.89 -8.05
CA ALA A 128 12.80 -6.68 -7.44
C ALA A 128 12.44 -7.85 -6.51
N ALA A 129 11.88 -7.54 -5.36
CA ALA A 129 11.32 -8.51 -4.41
C ALA A 129 9.82 -8.25 -4.24
N TRP A 130 9.10 -9.24 -3.73
CA TRP A 130 7.70 -9.06 -3.41
C TRP A 130 7.51 -8.36 -2.06
N ASN A 131 6.39 -7.67 -1.92
CA ASN A 131 6.06 -6.86 -0.75
C ASN A 131 5.43 -7.65 0.41
N PHE A 132 5.54 -8.99 0.45
CA PHE A 132 4.92 -9.80 1.47
C PHE A 132 5.82 -10.94 1.97
N PHE A 133 5.53 -11.42 3.18
CA PHE A 133 6.26 -12.51 3.81
C PHE A 133 5.30 -13.51 4.46
N LYS A 134 5.62 -14.79 4.35
CA LYS A 134 4.87 -15.87 5.01
C LYS A 134 5.24 -16.02 6.47
N GLU A 135 6.47 -15.69 6.82
CA GLU A 135 7.01 -15.73 8.17
C GLU A 135 7.23 -14.30 8.70
N ASP A 136 7.35 -14.16 10.00
CA ASP A 136 7.65 -12.87 10.62
C ASP A 136 9.01 -12.36 10.16
N VAL A 137 9.07 -11.10 9.72
CA VAL A 137 10.33 -10.40 9.48
C VAL A 137 10.92 -10.06 10.85
N THR A 138 11.99 -10.74 11.21
CA THR A 138 12.73 -10.42 12.43
C THR A 138 13.57 -9.17 12.21
N SER A 139 13.56 -8.26 13.18
CA SER A 139 14.33 -7.02 13.15
C SER A 139 15.79 -7.27 12.75
N GLY A 140 16.27 -6.56 11.73
CA GLY A 140 17.68 -6.53 11.34
C GLY A 140 18.15 -7.58 10.33
N ARG A 141 17.27 -8.45 9.82
CA ARG A 141 17.56 -9.28 8.65
C ARG A 141 16.45 -9.12 7.63
N TYR A 142 16.71 -8.34 6.59
CA TYR A 142 16.11 -8.64 5.30
C TYR A 142 16.50 -10.09 4.99
N LEU A 143 15.50 -10.94 4.69
CA LEU A 143 15.75 -12.29 4.21
C LEU A 143 16.86 -12.23 3.16
N ASP A 144 17.87 -13.08 3.29
CA ASP A 144 18.94 -13.19 2.31
C ASP A 144 18.27 -13.36 0.93
N TYR A 145 18.85 -12.75 -0.07
CA TYR A 145 18.36 -12.77 -1.45
C TYR A 145 18.01 -14.19 -1.94
N VAL A 146 18.74 -15.21 -1.52
CA VAL A 146 18.49 -16.62 -1.83
C VAL A 146 17.19 -17.12 -1.18
N GLU A 147 16.89 -16.68 0.03
CA GLU A 147 15.64 -16.99 0.71
C GLU A 147 14.46 -16.33 0.02
N LEU A 148 14.57 -15.07 -0.41
CA LEU A 148 13.55 -14.37 -1.20
C LEU A 148 13.24 -15.07 -2.54
N ILE A 149 14.26 -15.55 -3.27
CA ILE A 149 14.03 -16.31 -4.51
C ILE A 149 13.39 -17.67 -4.24
N THR A 150 13.82 -18.36 -3.18
CA THR A 150 13.25 -19.66 -2.81
C THR A 150 11.81 -19.51 -2.37
N TYR A 151 11.50 -18.47 -1.62
CA TYR A 151 10.15 -18.08 -1.25
C TYR A 151 9.29 -17.80 -2.49
N ASN A 152 9.76 -16.96 -3.40
CA ASN A 152 9.06 -16.61 -4.62
C ASN A 152 8.74 -17.83 -5.49
N LYS A 153 9.64 -18.82 -5.58
CA LYS A 153 9.39 -20.07 -6.34
C LYS A 153 8.27 -20.92 -5.77
N ILE A 154 8.09 -20.93 -4.45
CA ILE A 154 6.99 -21.66 -3.80
C ILE A 154 5.64 -21.03 -4.15
N TYR A 155 5.55 -19.70 -4.24
CA TYR A 155 4.30 -18.99 -4.52
C TYR A 155 3.94 -18.88 -5.99
N LEU A 156 4.92 -18.92 -6.91
CA LEU A 156 4.65 -18.90 -8.36
C LEU A 156 3.67 -20.00 -8.80
N ASN A 157 3.61 -21.13 -8.09
CA ASN A 157 2.67 -22.23 -8.37
C ASN A 157 1.27 -22.01 -7.77
N GLU A 158 1.05 -20.93 -7.01
CA GLU A 158 -0.21 -20.66 -6.32
C GLU A 158 -0.98 -19.47 -6.93
N THR A 159 -0.62 -19.08 -8.16
CA THR A 159 -1.32 -18.02 -8.89
C THR A 159 -2.83 -18.27 -8.95
N GLY A 160 -3.62 -17.22 -8.72
CA GLY A 160 -5.08 -17.32 -8.71
C GLY A 160 -5.69 -17.63 -7.34
N LYS A 161 -4.89 -17.85 -6.30
CA LYS A 161 -5.34 -18.04 -4.92
C LYS A 161 -5.09 -16.80 -4.05
N ALA A 162 -5.91 -16.65 -3.01
CA ALA A 162 -5.58 -15.81 -1.87
C ALA A 162 -4.85 -16.67 -0.83
N ILE A 163 -3.62 -16.28 -0.48
CA ILE A 163 -2.76 -17.03 0.42
C ILE A 163 -2.66 -16.27 1.74
N GLN A 164 -2.81 -16.97 2.86
CA GLN A 164 -2.58 -16.38 4.17
C GLN A 164 -1.08 -16.14 4.36
N ILE A 165 -0.76 -14.94 4.82
CA ILE A 165 0.59 -14.45 5.05
C ILE A 165 0.70 -13.79 6.42
N LYS A 166 1.92 -13.52 6.86
CA LYS A 166 2.18 -12.84 8.13
C LYS A 166 2.46 -11.35 7.98
N GLU A 167 3.18 -10.98 6.95
CA GLU A 167 3.62 -9.61 6.72
C GLU A 167 3.28 -9.18 5.29
N ILE A 168 2.83 -7.94 5.11
CA ILE A 168 2.58 -7.35 3.81
C ILE A 168 2.85 -5.85 3.86
N GLY A 169 3.48 -5.33 2.80
CA GLY A 169 3.56 -3.90 2.55
C GLY A 169 2.24 -3.35 2.01
N LEU A 170 1.96 -2.10 2.31
CA LEU A 170 0.64 -1.49 2.03
C LEU A 170 0.55 -0.80 0.67
N GLY A 171 1.44 -1.09 -0.26
CA GLY A 171 1.44 -0.49 -1.60
C GLY A 171 0.11 -0.61 -2.35
N CYS A 172 -0.64 -1.71 -2.14
CA CYS A 172 -2.04 -1.84 -2.57
C CYS A 172 -2.72 -2.91 -1.70
N THR A 173 -3.40 -2.48 -0.63
CA THR A 173 -3.99 -3.40 0.38
C THR A 173 -5.38 -2.93 0.80
N LEU A 174 -6.35 -3.84 0.72
CA LEU A 174 -7.75 -3.64 1.09
C LEU A 174 -7.99 -4.12 2.52
N PHE A 175 -8.69 -3.29 3.29
CA PHE A 175 -9.07 -3.54 4.68
C PHE A 175 -10.59 -3.53 4.86
N ASP A 176 -11.08 -4.37 5.77
CA ASP A 176 -12.45 -4.33 6.24
C ASP A 176 -12.71 -3.09 7.10
N GLY A 177 -13.80 -2.38 6.82
CA GLY A 177 -14.10 -1.14 7.51
C GLY A 177 -14.58 -1.34 8.94
N GLU A 178 -15.35 -2.39 9.21
CA GLU A 178 -15.80 -2.70 10.58
C GLU A 178 -14.62 -3.07 11.47
N MET A 179 -13.68 -3.87 10.94
CA MET A 179 -12.43 -4.19 11.62
C MET A 179 -11.67 -2.90 12.00
N LEU A 180 -11.41 -2.01 11.04
CA LEU A 180 -10.65 -0.78 11.29
C LEU A 180 -11.34 0.16 12.29
N ARG A 181 -12.68 0.19 12.32
CA ARG A 181 -13.45 0.99 13.28
C ARG A 181 -13.51 0.37 14.67
N ARG A 182 -13.42 -0.95 14.77
CA ARG A 182 -13.34 -1.67 16.04
C ARG A 182 -11.99 -1.44 16.71
N GLU A 183 -10.91 -1.53 15.94
CA GLU A 183 -9.52 -1.44 16.39
C GLU A 183 -9.00 0.01 16.35
N LYS A 184 -9.66 0.93 17.06
CA LYS A 184 -9.36 2.38 17.02
C LYS A 184 -8.01 2.75 17.60
N ASP A 185 -7.48 1.94 18.50
CA ASP A 185 -6.18 2.12 19.14
C ASP A 185 -4.99 1.66 18.28
N ILE A 186 -5.25 0.90 17.21
CA ILE A 186 -4.21 0.51 16.26
C ILE A 186 -3.97 1.66 15.28
N LEU A 187 -2.75 2.20 15.29
CA LEU A 187 -2.29 3.30 14.45
C LEU A 187 -0.97 2.93 13.78
N PHE A 188 -0.68 3.60 12.67
CA PHE A 188 0.67 3.58 12.11
C PHE A 188 1.63 4.24 13.09
N ARG A 189 2.76 3.62 13.33
CA ARG A 189 3.75 4.08 14.32
C ARG A 189 5.17 3.67 13.95
N ASP A 190 6.15 4.36 14.52
CA ASP A 190 7.54 3.95 14.44
C ASP A 190 7.83 2.81 15.43
N SER A 191 8.62 1.85 15.00
CA SER A 191 9.13 0.78 15.88
C SER A 191 10.30 1.23 16.77
N GLY A 192 10.94 2.35 16.46
CA GLY A 192 12.27 2.68 16.99
C GLY A 192 13.40 1.80 16.44
N PHE A 193 13.11 0.87 15.53
CA PHE A 193 14.02 -0.05 14.86
C PHE A 193 13.80 0.02 13.34
N ASP A 194 14.54 -0.74 12.56
CA ASP A 194 14.45 -0.77 11.09
C ASP A 194 13.17 -1.38 10.52
N LEU A 195 12.21 -1.76 11.36
CA LEU A 195 10.94 -2.30 10.91
C LEU A 195 10.04 -1.17 10.38
N LYS A 196 9.50 -1.37 9.18
CA LYS A 196 8.61 -0.39 8.54
C LYS A 196 7.25 -0.31 9.26
N GLU A 197 6.64 0.87 9.22
CA GLU A 197 5.36 1.19 9.84
C GLU A 197 4.19 0.32 9.33
N ASP A 198 4.25 -0.08 8.05
CA ASP A 198 3.25 -0.95 7.42
C ASP A 198 3.26 -2.37 8.02
N PHE A 199 4.45 -2.96 8.22
CA PHE A 199 4.57 -4.27 8.86
C PHE A 199 4.12 -4.23 10.33
N LEU A 200 4.41 -3.15 11.05
CA LEU A 200 3.92 -2.98 12.42
C LEU A 200 2.40 -2.90 12.48
N PHE A 201 1.79 -2.15 11.59
CA PHE A 201 0.33 -2.03 11.52
C PHE A 201 -0.34 -3.38 11.26
N ILE A 202 0.18 -4.17 10.31
CA ILE A 202 -0.31 -5.52 10.04
C ILE A 202 -0.07 -6.45 11.24
N ARG A 203 1.07 -6.32 11.91
CA ARG A 203 1.41 -7.14 13.08
C ARG A 203 0.48 -6.84 14.26
N ASP A 204 0.20 -5.56 14.54
CA ASP A 204 -0.72 -5.15 15.59
C ASP A 204 -2.15 -5.68 15.34
N LEU A 205 -2.62 -5.67 14.09
CA LEU A 205 -3.89 -6.30 13.70
C LEU A 205 -3.86 -7.82 13.86
N ARG A 206 -2.77 -8.48 13.49
CA ARG A 206 -2.61 -9.92 13.64
C ARG A 206 -2.58 -10.34 15.11
N ASP A 207 -1.99 -9.55 16.00
CA ASP A 207 -1.98 -9.78 17.44
C ASP A 207 -3.40 -9.71 18.06
N ARG A 208 -4.36 -9.13 17.31
CA ARG A 208 -5.81 -9.18 17.59
C ARG A 208 -6.52 -10.30 16.81
N GLU A 209 -5.77 -11.32 16.34
CA GLU A 209 -6.23 -12.53 15.64
C GLU A 209 -6.77 -12.30 14.21
N TYR A 210 -6.64 -11.09 13.64
CA TYR A 210 -6.96 -10.85 12.24
C TYR A 210 -5.96 -11.51 11.31
N LYS A 211 -6.43 -11.96 10.13
CA LYS A 211 -5.60 -12.70 9.18
C LYS A 211 -5.36 -11.86 7.93
N ALA A 212 -4.09 -11.68 7.59
CA ALA A 212 -3.69 -11.05 6.34
C ALA A 212 -3.54 -12.07 5.22
N TYR A 213 -3.91 -11.65 4.02
CA TYR A 213 -3.84 -12.45 2.79
C TYR A 213 -3.18 -11.65 1.67
N ILE A 214 -2.62 -12.36 0.71
CA ILE A 214 -2.16 -11.83 -0.57
C ILE A 214 -2.93 -12.47 -1.72
N ASP A 215 -3.42 -11.68 -2.68
CA ASP A 215 -3.96 -12.22 -3.92
C ASP A 215 -2.86 -12.36 -4.97
N MET A 216 -2.43 -13.58 -5.22
CA MET A 216 -1.36 -13.89 -6.16
C MET A 216 -1.73 -13.65 -7.63
N LYS A 217 -3.00 -13.38 -7.92
CA LYS A 217 -3.48 -13.09 -9.27
C LYS A 217 -3.31 -11.61 -9.64
N VAL A 218 -3.29 -10.72 -8.66
CA VAL A 218 -3.19 -9.28 -8.89
C VAL A 218 -1.76 -8.82 -8.70
N ASN A 219 -1.12 -8.43 -9.81
CA ASN A 219 0.23 -7.90 -9.82
C ASN A 219 0.18 -6.41 -10.15
N CYS A 220 0.54 -5.57 -9.19
CA CYS A 220 0.64 -4.13 -9.38
C CYS A 220 2.02 -3.75 -9.92
N PHE A 221 2.04 -2.82 -10.84
CA PHE A 221 3.28 -2.19 -11.27
C PHE A 221 3.73 -1.19 -10.21
N HIS A 222 5.01 -1.19 -9.85
CA HIS A 222 5.63 -0.21 -8.97
C HIS A 222 6.59 0.65 -9.78
N ASP A 223 6.37 1.95 -9.82
CA ASP A 223 7.23 2.88 -10.54
C ASP A 223 8.54 3.10 -9.77
N LEU A 224 9.61 2.56 -10.31
CA LEU A 224 10.93 2.58 -9.69
C LEU A 224 11.86 3.66 -10.29
N ARG A 225 11.36 4.54 -11.19
CA ARG A 225 12.15 5.61 -11.82
C ARG A 225 12.84 6.51 -10.80
N LYS A 226 12.18 6.78 -9.69
CA LYS A 226 12.71 7.52 -8.54
C LYS A 226 14.03 6.94 -7.99
N PHE A 227 14.26 5.64 -8.17
CA PHE A 227 15.46 4.94 -7.71
C PHE A 227 16.49 4.73 -8.82
N GLY A 228 16.33 5.40 -9.98
CA GLY A 228 17.24 5.30 -11.12
C GLY A 228 17.08 4.01 -11.94
N PHE A 229 15.95 3.33 -11.80
CA PHE A 229 15.58 2.19 -12.64
C PHE A 229 14.70 2.70 -13.78
N ASP A 230 15.31 3.04 -14.92
CA ASP A 230 14.59 3.22 -16.17
C ASP A 230 13.95 1.88 -16.55
N GLU A 231 12.71 1.92 -17.03
CA GLU A 231 11.86 0.79 -17.43
C GLU A 231 12.59 -0.55 -17.55
N VAL A 232 12.67 -1.30 -16.46
CA VAL A 232 13.18 -2.67 -16.52
C VAL A 232 12.19 -3.46 -17.35
N ASN A 233 12.61 -3.90 -18.53
CA ASN A 233 11.87 -4.74 -19.44
C ASN A 233 11.07 -5.80 -18.68
N GLN A 234 9.75 -5.62 -18.61
CA GLN A 234 8.81 -6.56 -17.98
C GLN A 234 8.55 -7.79 -18.87
N ASN A 235 9.38 -8.01 -19.90
CA ASN A 235 9.33 -9.16 -20.79
C ASN A 235 10.47 -10.11 -20.44
N GLY A 236 10.32 -10.84 -19.34
CA GLY A 236 11.20 -11.92 -18.94
C GLY A 236 10.38 -13.04 -18.32
#